data_73abfced85c86cb77f48091c75339707
#
_entry.id   73abfced85c86cb77f48091c75339707
#
_cell.length_a   1.000
_cell.length_b   1.000
_cell.length_c   1.000
_cell.angle_alpha   90.00
_cell.angle_beta   90.00
_cell.angle_gamma   90.00
#
_symmetry.space_group_name_H-M   'P 1'
#
loop_
_entity.id
_entity.type
_entity.pdbx_description
1 polymer ?
#
loop_
_entity_poly.entity_id
_entity_poly.type
_entity_poly.pdbx_seq_one_letter_code
_entity_poly.pdbx_strand_id
1 'polypeptide(L)'
;EWIDYILPQAYWGFERAPVAGFADVMGWWDKVVKYKDVNLYAGIGAYMALDGASHDSWKTNTDNELANQAKYLNTLENTQGFSIYSYTHYMRGLNPNDTKFYRMFQNAHNVSYKYPVLLPEKPINNKINPGYVTNFELNINENGHKVLSWTKNPLAFTYGIYRTEGEFTYSGDELIAVLNQDATSYVDTSSGFDNRYAI
;
A
#
# COMPACT_ATOMS: atom_id res chain seq x y z
N GLU A 1 23.42 -10.85 -7.39
CA GLU A 1 22.50 -10.25 -6.43
C GLU A 1 22.03 -11.30 -5.44
N TRP A 2 21.84 -10.88 -4.15
CA TRP A 2 21.66 -11.84 -3.06
C TRP A 2 20.35 -11.63 -2.31
N ILE A 3 19.65 -10.51 -2.60
CA ILE A 3 18.39 -10.13 -1.93
C ILE A 3 17.45 -9.46 -2.94
N ASP A 4 16.16 -9.72 -2.79
CA ASP A 4 15.09 -9.10 -3.59
C ASP A 4 14.60 -7.79 -2.98
N TYR A 5 14.67 -7.67 -1.66
CA TYR A 5 14.24 -6.47 -0.95
C TYR A 5 15.04 -6.25 0.34
N ILE A 6 15.02 -5.02 0.81
CA ILE A 6 15.57 -4.61 2.11
C ILE A 6 14.49 -3.88 2.91
N LEU A 7 14.49 -4.13 4.23
CA LEU A 7 13.52 -3.55 5.15
C LEU A 7 14.25 -3.03 6.40
N PRO A 8 14.85 -1.82 6.33
CA PRO A 8 15.48 -1.18 7.48
C PRO A 8 14.48 -0.95 8.60
N GLN A 9 14.88 -1.25 9.83
CA GLN A 9 14.06 -1.01 11.02
C GLN A 9 14.18 0.48 11.42
N ALA A 10 13.40 1.34 10.80
CA ALA A 10 13.34 2.76 11.10
C ALA A 10 12.29 3.03 12.20
N TYR A 11 12.56 2.57 13.42
CA TYR A 11 11.60 2.61 14.55
C TYR A 11 11.57 3.94 15.29
N TRP A 12 12.42 4.90 14.91
CA TRP A 12 12.46 6.24 15.50
C TRP A 12 11.27 7.08 15.05
N GLY A 13 10.94 8.09 15.86
CA GLY A 13 9.92 9.05 15.50
C GLY A 13 10.31 9.90 14.29
N PHE A 14 9.30 10.47 13.64
CA PHE A 14 9.48 11.36 12.52
C PHE A 14 10.33 12.57 12.91
N GLU A 15 10.01 13.16 14.05
CA GLU A 15 10.81 14.22 14.69
C GLU A 15 11.55 13.64 15.91
N ARG A 16 12.87 13.61 15.84
CA ARG A 16 13.74 13.10 16.89
C ARG A 16 15.02 13.93 17.00
N ALA A 17 14.94 15.08 17.63
CA ALA A 17 16.13 15.87 17.93
C ALA A 17 16.83 15.32 19.23
N PRO A 18 18.16 15.36 19.33
CA PRO A 18 19.16 15.87 18.39
C PRO A 18 19.73 14.77 17.46
N VAL A 19 19.16 13.59 17.41
CA VAL A 19 19.66 12.47 16.59
C VAL A 19 18.79 12.30 15.34
N ALA A 20 19.30 11.57 14.34
CA ALA A 20 18.59 11.30 13.10
C ALA A 20 17.21 10.66 13.36
N GLY A 21 16.18 11.28 12.81
CA GLY A 21 14.82 10.79 12.87
C GLY A 21 14.48 9.84 11.73
N PHE A 22 13.22 9.44 11.67
CA PHE A 22 12.70 8.54 10.63
C PHE A 22 12.99 9.07 9.21
N ALA A 23 12.76 10.36 8.98
CA ALA A 23 12.95 10.97 7.66
C ALA A 23 14.41 10.94 7.20
N ASP A 24 15.36 11.21 8.11
CA ASP A 24 16.79 11.19 7.80
C ASP A 24 17.23 9.78 7.40
N VAL A 25 16.81 8.78 8.18
CA VAL A 25 17.16 7.38 7.95
C VAL A 25 16.57 6.87 6.63
N MET A 26 15.28 7.08 6.40
CA MET A 26 14.63 6.58 5.19
C MET A 26 15.05 7.35 3.94
N GLY A 27 15.26 8.65 4.04
CA GLY A 27 15.81 9.45 2.94
C GLY A 27 17.24 9.07 2.57
N TRP A 28 18.06 8.59 3.53
CA TRP A 28 19.37 8.03 3.24
C TRP A 28 19.25 6.68 2.52
N TRP A 29 18.41 5.77 3.00
CA TRP A 29 18.19 4.47 2.37
C TRP A 29 17.63 4.60 0.94
N ASP A 30 16.72 5.52 0.71
CA ASP A 30 16.16 5.79 -0.62
C ASP A 30 17.26 6.14 -1.65
N LYS A 31 18.25 6.95 -1.23
CA LYS A 31 19.41 7.27 -2.07
C LYS A 31 20.35 6.08 -2.27
N VAL A 32 20.53 5.24 -1.25
CA VAL A 32 21.41 4.08 -1.32
C VAL A 32 20.90 3.04 -2.32
N VAL A 33 19.57 2.83 -2.41
CA VAL A 33 18.99 1.83 -3.30
C VAL A 33 18.74 2.34 -4.72
N LYS A 34 18.86 3.63 -4.99
CA LYS A 34 18.50 4.28 -6.27
C LYS A 34 18.99 3.56 -7.53
N TYR A 35 20.14 2.89 -7.46
CA TYR A 35 20.77 2.21 -8.61
C TYR A 35 20.93 0.70 -8.35
N LYS A 36 20.08 0.13 -7.50
CA LYS A 36 20.11 -1.28 -7.12
C LYS A 36 18.82 -1.96 -7.54
N ASP A 37 18.94 -3.19 -8.00
CA ASP A 37 17.78 -4.04 -8.26
C ASP A 37 17.26 -4.65 -6.95
N VAL A 38 16.87 -3.79 -6.02
CA VAL A 38 16.41 -4.15 -4.66
C VAL A 38 15.24 -3.26 -4.30
N ASN A 39 14.12 -3.85 -3.91
CA ASN A 39 12.99 -3.10 -3.38
C ASN A 39 13.26 -2.62 -1.96
N LEU A 40 13.00 -1.35 -1.68
CA LEU A 40 13.10 -0.77 -0.35
C LEU A 40 11.72 -0.67 0.30
N TYR A 41 11.59 -1.19 1.51
CA TYR A 41 10.43 -1.00 2.39
C TYR A 41 10.87 -0.41 3.72
N ALA A 42 10.07 0.44 4.35
CA ALA A 42 10.35 0.92 5.70
C ALA A 42 9.81 -0.06 6.75
N GLY A 43 10.63 -0.48 7.70
CA GLY A 43 10.18 -1.13 8.92
C GLY A 43 9.76 -0.09 9.95
N ILE A 44 8.49 -0.06 10.34
CA ILE A 44 7.92 0.91 11.27
C ILE A 44 7.54 0.22 12.58
N GLY A 45 8.01 0.76 13.72
CA GLY A 45 7.75 0.20 15.04
C GLY A 45 6.54 0.85 15.73
N ALA A 46 5.30 0.43 15.43
CA ALA A 46 4.11 1.02 16.04
C ALA A 46 4.07 0.92 17.59
N TYR A 47 4.77 -0.06 18.18
CA TYR A 47 4.90 -0.21 19.64
C TYR A 47 5.58 1.00 20.30
N MET A 48 6.37 1.77 19.56
CA MET A 48 7.04 2.98 20.04
C MET A 48 6.06 4.04 20.55
N ALA A 49 4.81 3.98 20.14
CA ALA A 49 3.73 4.76 20.76
C ALA A 49 3.61 4.51 22.27
N LEU A 50 4.04 3.34 22.78
CA LEU A 50 4.13 3.01 24.20
C LEU A 50 5.54 3.24 24.76
N ASP A 51 6.56 2.78 24.06
CA ASP A 51 7.92 2.61 24.56
C ASP A 51 8.89 3.71 24.08
N GLY A 52 8.46 4.59 23.17
CA GLY A 52 9.26 5.72 22.67
C GLY A 52 9.67 6.69 23.78
N ALA A 53 10.80 7.36 23.58
CA ALA A 53 11.27 8.40 24.50
C ALA A 53 10.27 9.55 24.59
N SER A 54 10.21 10.23 25.74
CA SER A 54 9.22 11.28 26.00
C SER A 54 9.31 12.49 25.05
N HIS A 55 10.48 12.72 24.47
CA HIS A 55 10.75 13.78 23.50
C HIS A 55 10.59 13.33 22.04
N ASP A 56 10.35 12.06 21.79
CA ASP A 56 10.16 11.50 20.45
C ASP A 56 8.74 11.75 19.98
N SER A 57 8.55 11.99 18.69
CA SER A 57 7.22 12.26 18.10
C SER A 57 6.24 11.09 18.25
N TRP A 58 6.72 9.86 18.45
CA TRP A 58 5.88 8.74 18.89
C TRP A 58 5.11 9.02 20.19
N LYS A 59 5.63 9.91 21.06
CA LYS A 59 4.99 10.32 22.32
C LYS A 59 4.31 11.68 22.23
N THR A 60 4.96 12.63 21.56
CA THR A 60 4.49 14.03 21.51
C THR A 60 3.41 14.24 20.46
N ASN A 61 3.36 13.40 19.44
CA ASN A 61 2.40 13.48 18.33
C ASN A 61 1.85 12.11 17.92
N THR A 62 1.55 11.26 18.87
CA THR A 62 1.18 9.84 18.67
C THR A 62 0.08 9.67 17.61
N ASP A 63 -0.98 10.47 17.65
CA ASP A 63 -2.13 10.33 16.77
C ASP A 63 -1.78 10.50 15.27
N ASN A 64 -0.74 11.29 14.96
CA ASN A 64 -0.33 11.58 13.59
C ASN A 64 1.00 10.94 13.19
N GLU A 65 1.70 10.30 14.11
CA GLU A 65 3.05 9.82 13.87
C GLU A 65 3.11 8.86 12.69
N LEU A 66 2.28 7.83 12.69
CA LEU A 66 2.23 6.85 11.59
C LEU A 66 1.80 7.50 10.27
N ALA A 67 0.86 8.45 10.32
CA ALA A 67 0.42 9.22 9.15
C ALA A 67 1.53 10.09 8.58
N ASN A 68 2.34 10.73 9.43
CA ASN A 68 3.47 11.56 8.99
C ASN A 68 4.58 10.72 8.35
N GLN A 69 4.89 9.57 8.95
CA GLN A 69 5.85 8.63 8.37
C GLN A 69 5.37 8.14 6.99
N ALA A 70 4.10 7.73 6.89
CA ALA A 70 3.52 7.27 5.62
C ALA A 70 3.50 8.36 4.53
N LYS A 71 3.14 9.60 4.90
CA LYS A 71 3.20 10.75 3.98
C LYS A 71 4.61 10.96 3.43
N TYR A 72 5.61 10.91 4.30
CA TYR A 72 6.99 11.09 3.89
C TYR A 72 7.44 9.98 2.94
N LEU A 73 7.13 8.72 3.25
CA LEU A 73 7.49 7.58 2.38
C LEU A 73 6.90 7.75 0.97
N ASN A 74 5.70 8.30 0.84
CA ASN A 74 5.07 8.58 -0.45
C ASN A 74 5.80 9.67 -1.26
N THR A 75 6.72 10.43 -0.66
CA THR A 75 7.56 11.41 -1.39
C THR A 75 8.88 10.83 -1.86
N LEU A 76 9.24 9.63 -1.45
CA LEU A 76 10.48 8.96 -1.81
C LEU A 76 10.33 8.21 -3.14
N GLU A 77 11.36 8.29 -4.00
CA GLU A 77 11.29 7.75 -5.37
C GLU A 77 11.48 6.24 -5.42
N ASN A 78 12.28 5.68 -4.50
CA ASN A 78 12.72 4.28 -4.56
C ASN A 78 12.09 3.42 -3.46
N THR A 79 11.28 4.01 -2.57
CA THR A 79 10.59 3.29 -1.49
C THR A 79 9.27 2.75 -2.01
N GLN A 80 9.08 1.44 -1.90
CA GLN A 80 7.92 0.72 -2.44
C GLN A 80 6.78 0.56 -1.43
N GLY A 81 7.02 0.91 -0.16
CA GLY A 81 6.02 0.77 0.90
C GLY A 81 6.65 0.57 2.27
N PHE A 82 5.88 -0.02 3.17
CA PHE A 82 6.35 -0.25 4.55
C PHE A 82 5.68 -1.47 5.19
N SER A 83 6.30 -1.93 6.28
CA SER A 83 5.81 -3.00 7.14
C SER A 83 5.71 -2.49 8.58
N ILE A 84 4.63 -2.82 9.26
CA ILE A 84 4.40 -2.38 10.64
C ILE A 84 4.73 -3.50 11.62
N TYR A 85 5.69 -3.26 12.50
CA TYR A 85 5.96 -4.11 13.64
C TYR A 85 5.12 -3.60 14.83
N SER A 86 4.12 -4.35 15.29
CA SER A 86 3.82 -5.71 14.87
C SER A 86 2.33 -5.89 14.60
N TYR A 87 1.96 -7.09 14.16
CA TYR A 87 0.56 -7.50 13.96
C TYR A 87 -0.32 -7.22 15.20
N THR A 88 0.21 -7.49 16.40
CA THR A 88 -0.52 -7.21 17.65
C THR A 88 -0.90 -5.74 17.78
N HIS A 89 0.00 -4.82 17.42
CA HIS A 89 -0.27 -3.36 17.48
C HIS A 89 -1.20 -2.92 16.36
N TYR A 90 -1.12 -3.55 15.19
CA TYR A 90 -2.09 -3.36 14.13
C TYR A 90 -3.51 -3.74 14.59
N MET A 91 -3.68 -4.91 15.22
CA MET A 91 -4.98 -5.35 15.76
C MET A 91 -5.53 -4.39 16.84
N ARG A 92 -4.66 -3.78 17.66
CA ARG A 92 -5.06 -2.71 18.57
C ARG A 92 -5.58 -1.47 17.84
N GLY A 93 -5.00 -1.14 16.70
CA GLY A 93 -5.45 -0.07 15.82
C GLY A 93 -6.83 -0.28 15.20
N LEU A 94 -7.33 -1.51 15.16
CA LEU A 94 -8.69 -1.85 14.72
C LEU A 94 -9.73 -1.81 15.86
N ASN A 95 -9.28 -1.69 17.12
CA ASN A 95 -10.16 -1.69 18.28
C ASN A 95 -10.51 -0.24 18.71
N PRO A 96 -11.76 0.23 18.54
CA PRO A 96 -12.16 1.59 18.92
C PRO A 96 -12.00 1.90 20.42
N ASN A 97 -11.96 0.88 21.28
CA ASN A 97 -11.76 1.06 22.71
C ASN A 97 -10.29 1.31 23.08
N ASP A 98 -9.34 0.96 22.21
CA ASP A 98 -7.93 1.36 22.34
C ASP A 98 -7.69 2.70 21.64
N THR A 99 -8.24 3.76 22.21
CA THR A 99 -8.37 5.07 21.56
C THR A 99 -7.05 5.62 21.00
N LYS A 100 -5.92 5.30 21.63
CA LYS A 100 -4.59 5.77 21.21
C LYS A 100 -4.17 5.12 19.88
N PHE A 101 -4.17 3.79 19.83
CA PHE A 101 -3.80 3.06 18.62
C PHE A 101 -4.86 3.25 17.53
N TYR A 102 -6.14 3.24 17.91
CA TYR A 102 -7.23 3.44 16.97
C TYR A 102 -7.09 4.76 16.20
N ARG A 103 -6.90 5.90 16.88
CA ARG A 103 -6.73 7.21 16.22
C ARG A 103 -5.49 7.26 15.34
N MET A 104 -4.36 6.74 15.83
CA MET A 104 -3.12 6.68 15.07
C MET A 104 -3.29 5.91 13.76
N PHE A 105 -3.92 4.74 13.80
CA PHE A 105 -4.14 3.93 12.61
C PHE A 105 -5.22 4.50 11.68
N GLN A 106 -6.30 5.09 12.21
CA GLN A 106 -7.31 5.77 11.40
C GLN A 106 -6.70 6.95 10.63
N ASN A 107 -5.85 7.75 11.26
CA ASN A 107 -5.17 8.86 10.59
C ASN A 107 -4.23 8.35 9.49
N ALA A 108 -3.49 7.28 9.74
CA ALA A 108 -2.64 6.66 8.74
C ALA A 108 -3.45 6.04 7.59
N HIS A 109 -4.59 5.40 7.90
CA HIS A 109 -5.49 4.86 6.88
C HIS A 109 -5.95 5.94 5.91
N ASN A 110 -6.40 7.08 6.42
CA ASN A 110 -6.88 8.20 5.60
C ASN A 110 -5.80 8.76 4.65
N VAL A 111 -4.52 8.55 4.98
CA VAL A 111 -3.37 9.03 4.19
C VAL A 111 -2.88 7.99 3.18
N SER A 112 -2.72 6.74 3.58
CA SER A 112 -1.91 5.77 2.83
C SER A 112 -2.59 4.44 2.55
N TYR A 113 -3.72 4.12 3.21
CA TYR A 113 -4.40 2.83 3.02
C TYR A 113 -5.82 2.97 2.49
N LYS A 114 -6.17 4.15 2.03
CA LYS A 114 -7.53 4.44 1.60
C LYS A 114 -7.95 3.61 0.38
N TYR A 115 -6.99 3.34 -0.48
CA TYR A 115 -7.21 2.62 -1.74
C TYR A 115 -6.40 1.32 -1.80
N PRO A 116 -6.88 0.30 -2.52
CA PRO A 116 -6.06 -0.85 -2.87
C PRO A 116 -4.80 -0.41 -3.64
N VAL A 117 -3.73 -1.20 -3.57
CA VAL A 117 -2.51 -0.97 -4.33
C VAL A 117 -2.05 -2.27 -4.97
N LEU A 118 -1.46 -2.16 -6.15
CA LEU A 118 -0.76 -3.28 -6.77
C LEU A 118 0.53 -3.58 -6.01
N LEU A 119 0.89 -4.86 -5.93
CA LEU A 119 2.19 -5.23 -5.38
C LEU A 119 3.29 -4.72 -6.30
N PRO A 120 4.40 -4.18 -5.75
CA PRO A 120 5.55 -3.80 -6.55
C PRO A 120 6.10 -4.99 -7.33
N GLU A 121 6.59 -4.73 -8.55
CA GLU A 121 7.29 -5.73 -9.32
C GLU A 121 8.55 -6.20 -8.57
N LYS A 122 8.84 -7.50 -8.66
CA LYS A 122 10.14 -8.00 -8.19
C LYS A 122 11.25 -7.44 -9.08
N PRO A 123 12.37 -6.97 -8.51
CA PRO A 123 13.48 -6.43 -9.29
C PRO A 123 14.17 -7.46 -10.19
N ILE A 124 13.84 -8.74 -10.06
CA ILE A 124 14.51 -9.86 -10.75
C ILE A 124 14.18 -9.84 -12.24
N ASN A 125 15.15 -9.53 -12.96
CA ASN A 125 15.68 -9.82 -14.33
C ASN A 125 14.75 -10.24 -15.50
N ASN A 126 13.50 -10.55 -15.32
CA ASN A 126 12.59 -10.82 -16.42
C ASN A 126 11.31 -9.99 -16.18
N LYS A 127 11.31 -8.75 -16.66
CA LYS A 127 10.06 -8.00 -16.85
C LYS A 127 9.21 -8.78 -17.86
N ILE A 128 8.48 -9.77 -17.35
CA ILE A 128 7.49 -10.48 -18.14
C ILE A 128 6.32 -9.50 -18.28
N ASN A 129 6.15 -8.95 -19.47
CA ASN A 129 4.92 -8.23 -19.78
C ASN A 129 3.83 -9.27 -20.05
N PRO A 130 2.82 -9.41 -19.19
CA PRO A 130 1.74 -10.38 -19.40
C PRO A 130 0.84 -10.01 -20.60
N GLY A 131 0.96 -8.80 -21.14
CA GLY A 131 0.05 -8.29 -22.16
C GLY A 131 -1.35 -8.02 -21.59
N TYR A 132 -2.32 -7.94 -22.47
CA TYR A 132 -3.71 -7.67 -22.12
C TYR A 132 -4.46 -8.95 -21.76
N VAL A 133 -5.51 -8.84 -20.93
CA VAL A 133 -6.49 -9.92 -20.76
C VAL A 133 -7.24 -10.19 -22.09
N THR A 134 -7.62 -11.43 -22.32
CA THR A 134 -8.39 -11.81 -23.50
C THR A 134 -9.79 -12.26 -23.10
N ASN A 135 -10.74 -12.18 -24.05
CA ASN A 135 -12.15 -12.53 -23.86
C ASN A 135 -12.77 -11.80 -22.64
N PHE A 136 -12.44 -10.50 -22.53
CA PHE A 136 -13.07 -9.65 -21.53
C PHE A 136 -14.53 -9.43 -21.87
N GLU A 137 -15.40 -9.72 -20.90
CA GLU A 137 -16.86 -9.51 -21.00
C GLU A 137 -17.38 -8.77 -19.77
N LEU A 138 -18.36 -7.93 -19.97
CA LEU A 138 -19.10 -7.22 -18.96
C LEU A 138 -20.58 -7.60 -19.05
N ASN A 139 -21.07 -8.26 -18.01
CA ASN A 139 -22.46 -8.70 -17.90
C ASN A 139 -23.14 -8.10 -16.66
N ILE A 140 -24.47 -8.19 -16.59
CA ILE A 140 -25.25 -7.82 -15.41
C ILE A 140 -25.91 -9.08 -14.88
N ASN A 141 -25.75 -9.39 -13.60
CA ASN A 141 -26.39 -10.54 -12.97
C ASN A 141 -27.84 -10.23 -12.56
N GLU A 142 -28.54 -11.25 -12.04
CA GLU A 142 -29.95 -11.15 -11.61
C GLU A 142 -30.17 -10.11 -10.51
N ASN A 143 -29.13 -9.76 -9.74
CA ASN A 143 -29.18 -8.73 -8.69
C ASN A 143 -28.86 -7.32 -9.20
N GLY A 144 -28.66 -7.16 -10.52
CA GLY A 144 -28.28 -5.87 -11.12
C GLY A 144 -26.80 -5.49 -10.95
N HIS A 145 -25.96 -6.39 -10.43
CA HIS A 145 -24.53 -6.12 -10.27
C HIS A 145 -23.77 -6.39 -11.57
N LYS A 146 -22.73 -5.60 -11.82
CA LYS A 146 -21.85 -5.81 -12.97
C LYS A 146 -20.87 -6.95 -12.68
N VAL A 147 -20.79 -7.88 -13.60
CA VAL A 147 -19.91 -9.05 -13.57
C VAL A 147 -18.91 -8.92 -14.69
N LEU A 148 -17.65 -8.79 -14.33
CA LEU A 148 -16.52 -8.81 -15.23
C LEU A 148 -16.03 -10.27 -15.34
N SER A 149 -15.72 -10.72 -16.55
CA SER A 149 -15.08 -12.02 -16.77
C SER A 149 -14.02 -11.94 -17.85
N TRP A 150 -13.00 -12.79 -17.75
CA TRP A 150 -11.87 -12.83 -18.70
C TRP A 150 -11.21 -14.21 -18.72
N THR A 151 -10.42 -14.46 -19.75
CA THR A 151 -9.58 -15.64 -19.79
C THR A 151 -8.35 -15.45 -18.90
N LYS A 152 -8.04 -16.46 -18.05
CA LYS A 152 -6.83 -16.48 -17.23
C LYS A 152 -5.59 -16.26 -18.08
N ASN A 153 -4.77 -15.28 -17.71
CA ASN A 153 -3.45 -15.08 -18.30
C ASN A 153 -2.38 -15.81 -17.47
N PRO A 154 -1.70 -16.83 -18.01
CA PRO A 154 -0.73 -17.61 -17.26
C PRO A 154 0.52 -16.83 -16.84
N LEU A 155 0.75 -15.65 -17.41
CA LEU A 155 1.87 -14.78 -17.09
C LEU A 155 1.51 -13.71 -16.05
N ALA A 156 0.23 -13.53 -15.70
CA ALA A 156 -0.20 -12.56 -14.72
C ALA A 156 0.02 -13.10 -13.29
N PHE A 157 0.56 -12.26 -12.41
CA PHE A 157 0.64 -12.54 -10.97
C PHE A 157 -0.59 -12.05 -10.23
N THR A 158 -1.13 -10.92 -10.66
CA THR A 158 -2.32 -10.28 -10.10
C THR A 158 -3.10 -9.61 -11.20
N TYR A 159 -4.38 -9.34 -10.94
CA TYR A 159 -5.23 -8.51 -11.76
C TYR A 159 -5.67 -7.28 -10.97
N GLY A 160 -5.41 -6.10 -11.49
CA GLY A 160 -5.96 -4.85 -10.96
C GLY A 160 -7.27 -4.54 -11.67
N ILE A 161 -8.36 -4.39 -10.92
CA ILE A 161 -9.65 -4.00 -11.48
C ILE A 161 -9.81 -2.50 -11.29
N TYR A 162 -9.87 -1.77 -12.39
CA TYR A 162 -10.09 -0.33 -12.40
C TYR A 162 -11.51 0.01 -12.83
N ARG A 163 -12.07 1.04 -12.21
CA ARG A 163 -13.39 1.58 -12.52
C ARG A 163 -13.37 3.10 -12.55
N THR A 164 -13.96 3.70 -13.58
CA THR A 164 -14.14 5.15 -13.71
C THR A 164 -15.44 5.49 -14.43
N GLU A 165 -15.94 6.71 -14.26
CA GLU A 165 -17.03 7.28 -15.08
C GLU A 165 -16.47 8.10 -16.24
N GLY A 166 -15.19 8.41 -16.26
CA GLY A 166 -14.47 9.21 -17.24
C GLY A 166 -13.42 8.45 -18.04
N GLU A 167 -12.37 9.13 -18.39
CA GLU A 167 -11.17 8.53 -18.95
C GLU A 167 -10.30 7.94 -17.83
N PHE A 168 -9.65 6.79 -18.08
CA PHE A 168 -8.78 6.17 -17.11
C PHE A 168 -7.52 6.98 -16.88
N THR A 169 -7.21 7.25 -15.61
CA THR A 169 -5.94 7.81 -15.15
C THR A 169 -5.06 6.74 -14.49
N TYR A 170 -5.64 5.56 -14.22
CA TYR A 170 -5.04 4.47 -13.48
C TYR A 170 -4.54 4.87 -12.08
N SER A 171 -5.22 5.84 -11.48
CA SER A 171 -4.97 6.31 -10.13
C SER A 171 -5.49 5.32 -9.07
N GLY A 172 -5.03 5.49 -7.82
CA GLY A 172 -5.40 4.59 -6.74
C GLY A 172 -6.90 4.60 -6.40
N ASP A 173 -7.61 5.70 -6.66
CA ASP A 173 -9.06 5.81 -6.44
C ASP A 173 -9.89 5.13 -7.54
N GLU A 174 -9.32 4.88 -8.71
CA GLU A 174 -9.93 4.07 -9.76
C GLU A 174 -9.72 2.56 -9.53
N LEU A 175 -8.65 2.16 -8.83
CA LEU A 175 -8.36 0.76 -8.51
C LEU A 175 -9.32 0.27 -7.43
N ILE A 176 -10.30 -0.55 -7.80
CA ILE A 176 -11.36 -1.04 -6.89
C ILE A 176 -11.09 -2.42 -6.32
N ALA A 177 -10.25 -3.22 -6.96
CA ALA A 177 -9.85 -4.53 -6.45
C ALA A 177 -8.49 -4.95 -6.99
N VAL A 178 -7.78 -5.78 -6.20
CA VAL A 178 -6.59 -6.51 -6.62
C VAL A 178 -6.85 -8.00 -6.37
N LEU A 179 -6.80 -8.79 -7.43
CA LEU A 179 -7.12 -10.21 -7.41
C LEU A 179 -5.87 -11.05 -7.68
N ASN A 180 -5.88 -12.28 -7.21
CA ASN A 180 -4.77 -13.20 -7.44
C ASN A 180 -4.72 -13.71 -8.90
N GLN A 181 -3.64 -14.37 -9.24
CA GLN A 181 -3.36 -14.93 -10.59
C GLN A 181 -4.40 -15.94 -11.11
N ASP A 182 -5.22 -16.51 -10.22
CA ASP A 182 -6.21 -17.53 -10.58
C ASP A 182 -7.60 -16.94 -10.86
N ALA A 183 -7.78 -15.64 -10.60
CA ALA A 183 -9.04 -14.97 -10.84
C ALA A 183 -9.39 -14.90 -12.33
N THR A 184 -10.63 -15.18 -12.65
CA THR A 184 -11.20 -15.06 -14.00
C THR A 184 -12.50 -14.26 -14.00
N SER A 185 -12.93 -13.76 -12.86
CA SER A 185 -14.11 -12.92 -12.74
C SER A 185 -14.06 -12.02 -11.51
N TYR A 186 -14.84 -10.94 -11.57
CA TYR A 186 -15.08 -10.02 -10.47
C TYR A 186 -16.52 -9.51 -10.51
N VAL A 187 -17.16 -9.38 -9.35
CA VAL A 187 -18.51 -8.82 -9.22
C VAL A 187 -18.43 -7.47 -8.52
N ASP A 188 -18.77 -6.41 -9.23
CA ASP A 188 -18.91 -5.09 -8.65
C ASP A 188 -20.33 -4.86 -8.15
N THR A 189 -20.50 -4.85 -6.84
CA THR A 189 -21.79 -4.65 -6.17
C THR A 189 -22.14 -3.18 -5.94
N SER A 190 -21.20 -2.26 -6.21
CA SER A 190 -21.33 -0.83 -5.93
C SER A 190 -21.36 0.03 -7.20
N SER A 191 -21.47 -0.57 -8.38
CA SER A 191 -21.37 0.11 -9.66
C SER A 191 -22.62 0.96 -10.02
N GLY A 192 -22.37 2.19 -10.51
CA GLY A 192 -23.37 2.99 -11.24
C GLY A 192 -23.58 2.51 -12.68
N PHE A 193 -24.51 3.16 -13.40
CA PHE A 193 -24.85 2.76 -14.77
C PHE A 193 -23.76 3.08 -15.80
N ASP A 194 -23.03 4.19 -15.62
CA ASP A 194 -22.08 4.72 -16.61
C ASP A 194 -20.60 4.33 -16.34
N ASN A 195 -20.38 3.35 -15.47
CA ASN A 195 -19.01 2.93 -15.13
C ASN A 195 -18.35 2.17 -16.28
N ARG A 196 -17.10 2.55 -16.56
CA ARG A 196 -16.16 1.86 -17.44
C ARG A 196 -15.21 1.02 -16.58
N TYR A 197 -14.70 -0.07 -17.16
CA TYR A 197 -13.78 -0.99 -16.47
C TYR A 197 -12.54 -1.26 -17.31
N ALA A 198 -11.39 -1.43 -16.61
CA ALA A 198 -10.16 -1.97 -17.15
C ALA A 198 -9.57 -3.02 -16.21
N ILE A 199 -8.79 -3.96 -16.75
CA ILE A 199 -8.11 -5.03 -16.01
C ILE A 199 -6.63 -5.06 -16.42
#